data_3b806233d7ed80d8f8fa472f00308f8f
#
_entry.id   3b806233d7ed80d8f8fa472f00308f8f
#
_cell.length_a   1.000
_cell.length_b   1.000
_cell.length_c   1.000
_cell.angle_alpha   90.00
_cell.angle_beta   90.00
_cell.angle_gamma   90.00
#
_symmetry.space_group_name_H-M   'P 1'
#
loop_
_entity.id
_entity.type
_entity.pdbx_description
1 polymer ?
#
loop_
_entity_poly.entity_id
_entity_poly.type
_entity_poly.pdbx_seq_one_letter_code
_entity_poly.pdbx_strand_id
1 'polypeptide(L)'
;MQDRIRPVSYAIVATLAAVAIWFTPSLEKKQVFAMEPVVVSRPGMEPADFVLSPLVIEASNTELVDTLAIGGVIRSSLYNALNESGVGVLPPSARHQLAWSLADIFEYKVDMSRDLMQGDKFHVLVERLQKPNGAIIVNKILGARLALSNGHNPLEAIHFDTRGSSSAQYYDASGMSLRAAFLRAPVSFRRISSIFGARKHPIFGEWRNHTGTDYAAASGTPVRAIGDGVVIFAGMKGGYGNMIDIRHRNGMVSRYGHMRNFAPGMHTGARVPMGSTIGYVGMTGWATGPHLHFEIRINGVARDPKLALQSRSGDPIPADERSLFQRMRNQTLASLNDAHLANIAE
;
A
#
# COMPACT_ATOMS: atom_id res chain seq x y z
N MET A 1 49.52 65.82 26.30
CA MET A 1 49.02 65.49 24.97
C MET A 1 48.22 64.22 25.12
N GLN A 2 46.90 64.34 25.22
CA GLN A 2 45.96 63.17 25.36
C GLN A 2 45.25 63.00 24.03
N ASP A 3 45.61 61.94 23.33
CA ASP A 3 44.90 61.55 22.13
C ASP A 3 43.58 60.85 22.50
N ARG A 4 42.49 61.51 22.16
CA ARG A 4 41.11 60.97 22.29
C ARG A 4 40.83 60.00 21.13
N ILE A 5 40.72 58.72 21.45
CA ILE A 5 40.19 57.71 20.53
C ILE A 5 38.66 57.91 20.41
N ARG A 6 38.17 58.28 19.24
CA ARG A 6 36.73 58.33 18.95
C ARG A 6 36.20 56.90 18.65
N PRO A 7 35.03 56.51 19.17
CA PRO A 7 34.46 55.21 18.80
C PRO A 7 33.91 55.24 17.36
N VAL A 8 34.25 54.23 16.57
CA VAL A 8 33.73 54.02 15.21
C VAL A 8 32.39 53.32 15.36
N SER A 9 31.29 53.97 14.97
CA SER A 9 29.95 53.38 14.92
C SER A 9 29.86 52.51 13.66
N TYR A 10 29.55 51.25 13.85
CA TYR A 10 29.24 50.29 12.74
C TYR A 10 27.76 50.42 12.37
N ALA A 11 27.47 50.80 11.16
CA ALA A 11 26.13 50.71 10.59
C ALA A 11 26.00 49.46 9.77
N ILE A 12 25.13 48.55 10.19
CA ILE A 12 24.75 47.35 9.39
C ILE A 12 23.53 47.75 8.57
N VAL A 13 23.68 47.84 7.26
CA VAL A 13 22.56 48.05 6.32
C VAL A 13 22.24 46.69 5.71
N ALA A 14 21.11 46.11 6.11
CA ALA A 14 20.57 44.90 5.45
C ALA A 14 19.46 45.33 4.46
N THR A 15 19.68 45.16 3.20
CA THR A 15 18.67 45.34 2.15
C THR A 15 18.21 43.97 1.63
N LEU A 16 16.92 43.72 1.73
CA LEU A 16 16.27 42.53 1.12
C LEU A 16 15.93 42.85 -0.34
N ALA A 17 16.57 42.15 -1.27
CA ALA A 17 16.25 42.25 -2.68
C ALA A 17 15.24 41.17 -3.09
N ALA A 18 14.24 41.55 -3.91
CA ALA A 18 13.20 40.66 -4.42
C ALA A 18 13.76 39.65 -5.43
N VAL A 19 13.41 38.41 -5.27
CA VAL A 19 13.82 37.29 -6.15
C VAL A 19 12.88 37.22 -7.36
N ALA A 20 13.41 37.40 -8.56
CA ALA A 20 12.71 37.11 -9.82
C ALA A 20 12.95 35.66 -10.24
N ILE A 21 11.87 34.87 -10.31
CA ILE A 21 11.92 33.46 -10.76
C ILE A 21 11.68 33.40 -12.26
N TRP A 22 12.65 32.96 -13.03
CA TRP A 22 12.50 32.63 -14.45
C TRP A 22 12.31 31.13 -14.64
N PHE A 23 11.23 30.74 -15.30
CA PHE A 23 10.92 29.36 -15.66
C PHE A 23 11.51 29.02 -17.04
N THR A 24 12.44 28.05 -17.11
CA THR A 24 12.78 27.33 -18.34
C THR A 24 12.50 25.84 -18.15
N PRO A 25 11.78 25.19 -19.08
CA PRO A 25 11.52 23.75 -18.99
C PRO A 25 12.71 22.98 -19.57
N SER A 26 13.33 22.14 -18.79
CA SER A 26 14.43 21.20 -19.07
C SER A 26 15.81 21.64 -18.59
N LEU A 27 16.11 21.15 -17.40
CA LEU A 27 17.42 20.78 -16.83
C LEU A 27 17.24 20.79 -15.30
N GLU A 28 17.90 19.87 -14.61
CA GLU A 28 17.82 19.76 -13.13
C GLU A 28 17.93 21.13 -12.46
N LYS A 29 16.87 21.55 -11.78
CA LYS A 29 16.76 22.90 -11.20
C LYS A 29 17.61 22.98 -9.95
N LYS A 30 18.81 23.51 -10.04
CA LYS A 30 19.52 24.08 -8.90
C LYS A 30 18.88 25.45 -8.62
N GLN A 31 18.15 25.59 -7.51
CA GLN A 31 17.73 26.90 -7.02
C GLN A 31 18.94 27.60 -6.41
N VAL A 32 19.43 28.63 -7.08
CA VAL A 32 20.51 29.48 -6.58
C VAL A 32 19.87 30.73 -5.99
N PHE A 33 19.98 30.89 -4.67
CA PHE A 33 19.63 32.15 -4.00
C PHE A 33 20.87 33.04 -4.01
N ALA A 34 20.87 34.11 -4.79
CA ALA A 34 21.90 35.13 -4.71
C ALA A 34 21.54 36.09 -3.60
N MET A 35 22.29 36.08 -2.50
CA MET A 35 22.24 37.16 -1.50
C MET A 35 23.20 38.26 -1.93
N GLU A 36 22.78 39.53 -1.79
CA GLU A 36 23.70 40.63 -1.99
C GLU A 36 24.89 40.53 -1.03
N PRO A 37 26.09 40.84 -1.51
CA PRO A 37 27.29 40.72 -0.70
C PRO A 37 27.25 41.65 0.50
N VAL A 38 27.52 41.14 1.69
CA VAL A 38 27.72 41.93 2.90
C VAL A 38 29.11 42.55 2.81
N VAL A 39 29.18 43.82 2.58
CA VAL A 39 30.46 44.57 2.56
C VAL A 39 30.89 44.84 4.00
N VAL A 40 31.90 44.14 4.47
CA VAL A 40 32.58 44.43 5.73
C VAL A 40 33.83 45.26 5.43
N SER A 41 33.76 46.58 5.57
CA SER A 41 34.94 47.45 5.42
C SER A 41 35.78 47.48 6.71
N ARG A 42 37.06 47.19 6.59
CA ARG A 42 38.03 47.46 7.66
C ARG A 42 38.68 48.82 7.42
N PRO A 43 38.90 49.63 8.48
CA PRO A 43 39.60 50.90 8.33
C PRO A 43 41.02 50.71 7.78
N GLY A 44 41.34 51.34 6.63
CA GLY A 44 42.69 51.34 6.06
C GLY A 44 42.90 50.54 4.77
N MET A 45 41.85 50.01 4.14
CA MET A 45 41.92 49.33 2.82
C MET A 45 41.29 50.19 1.73
N GLU A 46 41.96 50.31 0.58
CA GLU A 46 41.41 50.96 -0.60
C GLU A 46 40.29 50.13 -1.26
N PRO A 47 39.26 50.75 -1.85
CA PRO A 47 38.07 50.04 -2.38
C PRO A 47 38.33 49.11 -3.55
N ALA A 48 39.47 49.16 -4.15
CA ALA A 48 39.80 48.41 -5.39
C ALA A 48 40.23 46.93 -5.19
N ASP A 49 40.51 46.52 -3.93
CA ASP A 49 41.09 45.21 -3.64
C ASP A 49 40.07 44.12 -3.22
N PHE A 50 38.78 44.43 -3.31
CA PHE A 50 37.75 43.45 -2.93
C PHE A 50 37.19 42.73 -4.15
N VAL A 51 37.67 41.53 -4.42
CA VAL A 51 36.96 40.56 -5.26
C VAL A 51 35.94 39.87 -4.38
N LEU A 52 34.67 40.36 -4.41
CA LEU A 52 33.55 39.67 -3.79
C LEU A 52 33.15 38.45 -4.62
N SER A 53 33.62 37.29 -4.27
CA SER A 53 33.01 36.07 -4.76
C SER A 53 31.57 35.96 -4.19
N PRO A 54 30.57 35.81 -5.06
CA PRO A 54 29.21 35.61 -4.55
C PRO A 54 29.16 34.34 -3.69
N LEU A 55 28.64 34.47 -2.49
CA LEU A 55 28.37 33.29 -1.62
C LEU A 55 27.24 32.52 -2.27
N VAL A 56 27.57 31.51 -3.04
CA VAL A 56 26.57 30.59 -3.59
C VAL A 56 26.18 29.66 -2.46
N ILE A 57 25.07 29.94 -1.80
CA ILE A 57 24.44 28.97 -0.92
C ILE A 57 23.71 27.97 -1.84
N GLU A 58 24.33 26.85 -2.12
CA GLU A 58 23.61 25.74 -2.72
C GLU A 58 22.51 25.34 -1.75
N ALA A 59 21.25 25.62 -2.09
CA ALA A 59 20.12 25.04 -1.39
C ALA A 59 20.29 23.53 -1.50
N SER A 60 20.50 22.88 -0.35
CA SER A 60 20.64 21.42 -0.36
C SER A 60 19.34 20.86 -0.93
N ASN A 61 19.44 20.15 -2.02
CA ASN A 61 18.32 19.46 -2.71
C ASN A 61 17.91 18.21 -1.89
N THR A 62 18.06 18.29 -0.56
CA THR A 62 17.87 17.17 0.36
C THR A 62 16.40 17.13 0.75
N GLU A 63 15.76 16.02 0.41
CA GLU A 63 14.44 15.69 0.93
C GLU A 63 14.55 15.42 2.43
N LEU A 64 13.68 16.05 3.22
CA LEU A 64 13.62 15.81 4.67
C LEU A 64 12.59 14.72 4.94
N VAL A 65 13.01 13.68 5.63
CA VAL A 65 12.16 12.56 6.06
C VAL A 65 11.96 12.65 7.55
N ASP A 66 10.71 12.67 7.99
CA ASP A 66 10.34 12.58 9.39
C ASP A 66 9.19 11.59 9.63
N THR A 67 8.91 11.28 10.88
CA THR A 67 7.78 10.43 11.27
C THR A 67 6.75 11.24 12.03
N LEU A 68 5.49 11.01 11.70
CA LEU A 68 4.34 11.67 12.32
C LEU A 68 3.34 10.62 12.77
N ALA A 69 2.87 10.73 14.01
CA ALA A 69 1.76 9.94 14.52
C ALA A 69 0.47 10.77 14.50
N ILE A 70 -0.59 10.20 13.95
CA ILE A 70 -1.92 10.80 13.88
C ILE A 70 -2.91 9.82 14.49
N GLY A 71 -3.76 10.29 15.40
CA GLY A 71 -4.82 9.50 15.99
C GLY A 71 -6.12 10.26 16.11
N GLY A 72 -7.22 9.53 16.23
CA GLY A 72 -8.53 10.15 16.38
C GLY A 72 -9.65 9.16 16.64
N VAL A 73 -10.83 9.72 16.88
CA VAL A 73 -12.07 8.98 17.10
C VAL A 73 -12.94 9.08 15.85
N ILE A 74 -13.46 7.95 15.39
CA ILE A 74 -14.34 7.88 14.23
C ILE A 74 -15.75 8.30 14.68
N ARG A 75 -16.24 9.42 14.15
CA ARG A 75 -17.58 9.94 14.43
C ARG A 75 -18.56 9.64 13.29
N SER A 76 -18.08 9.58 12.07
CA SER A 76 -18.92 9.33 10.88
C SER A 76 -18.24 8.36 9.90
N SER A 77 -17.00 8.61 9.53
CA SER A 77 -16.18 7.75 8.66
C SER A 77 -14.71 7.90 9.01
N LEU A 78 -13.92 6.88 8.65
CA LEU A 78 -12.46 6.93 8.77
C LEU A 78 -11.87 8.09 7.98
N TYR A 79 -12.40 8.36 6.79
CA TYR A 79 -11.97 9.47 5.94
C TYR A 79 -12.13 10.83 6.67
N ASN A 80 -13.31 11.11 7.22
CA ASN A 80 -13.57 12.36 7.93
C ASN A 80 -12.70 12.48 9.18
N ALA A 81 -12.58 11.40 9.96
CA ALA A 81 -11.76 11.39 11.16
C ALA A 81 -10.27 11.68 10.86
N LEU A 82 -9.70 11.05 9.81
CA LEU A 82 -8.34 11.34 9.36
C LEU A 82 -8.19 12.76 8.82
N ASN A 83 -9.19 13.24 8.09
CA ASN A 83 -9.15 14.59 7.53
C ASN A 83 -9.17 15.64 8.63
N GLU A 84 -9.94 15.43 9.70
CA GLU A 84 -9.97 16.32 10.88
C GLU A 84 -8.66 16.25 11.67
N SER A 85 -8.21 15.05 12.04
CA SER A 85 -7.01 14.84 12.86
C SER A 85 -5.70 15.24 12.17
N GLY A 86 -5.68 15.27 10.85
CA GLY A 86 -4.50 15.65 10.06
C GLY A 86 -4.40 17.15 9.73
N VAL A 87 -5.35 17.98 10.21
CA VAL A 87 -5.30 19.43 9.98
C VAL A 87 -4.06 20.03 10.65
N GLY A 88 -3.38 20.93 9.94
CA GLY A 88 -2.17 21.60 10.44
C GLY A 88 -0.87 20.77 10.29
N VAL A 89 -0.95 19.45 10.13
CA VAL A 89 0.23 18.57 10.03
C VAL A 89 0.41 17.91 8.67
N LEU A 90 -0.69 17.77 7.90
CA LEU A 90 -0.68 17.24 6.52
C LEU A 90 -1.54 18.12 5.59
N PRO A 91 -1.10 18.37 4.35
CA PRO A 91 -1.91 19.03 3.35
C PRO A 91 -3.12 18.16 2.93
N PRO A 92 -4.20 18.75 2.38
CA PRO A 92 -5.43 18.02 2.03
C PRO A 92 -5.20 16.79 1.14
N SER A 93 -4.33 16.90 0.15
CA SER A 93 -3.98 15.77 -0.75
C SER A 93 -3.35 14.59 -0.01
N ALA A 94 -2.42 14.87 0.93
CA ALA A 94 -1.77 13.84 1.73
C ALA A 94 -2.74 13.17 2.72
N ARG A 95 -3.68 13.93 3.31
CA ARG A 95 -4.74 13.39 4.16
C ARG A 95 -5.67 12.45 3.40
N HIS A 96 -6.05 12.86 2.18
CA HIS A 96 -6.86 12.01 1.29
C HIS A 96 -6.14 10.71 0.94
N GLN A 97 -4.88 10.80 0.51
CA GLN A 97 -4.04 9.63 0.21
C GLN A 97 -3.92 8.70 1.43
N LEU A 98 -3.68 9.26 2.63
CA LEU A 98 -3.55 8.48 3.86
C LEU A 98 -4.83 7.70 4.19
N ALA A 99 -6.01 8.33 4.03
CA ALA A 99 -7.28 7.67 4.29
C ALA A 99 -7.52 6.47 3.37
N TRP A 100 -7.21 6.61 2.08
CA TRP A 100 -7.29 5.51 1.12
C TRP A 100 -6.30 4.39 1.44
N SER A 101 -5.04 4.76 1.72
CA SER A 101 -4.01 3.77 2.04
C SER A 101 -4.34 3.00 3.32
N LEU A 102 -4.89 3.66 4.34
CA LEU A 102 -5.27 2.98 5.57
C LEU A 102 -6.48 2.05 5.37
N ALA A 103 -7.45 2.46 4.56
CA ALA A 103 -8.58 1.62 4.20
C ALA A 103 -8.12 0.36 3.43
N ASP A 104 -7.18 0.51 2.48
CA ASP A 104 -6.60 -0.59 1.70
C ASP A 104 -5.84 -1.59 2.58
N ILE A 105 -5.07 -1.10 3.57
CA ILE A 105 -4.33 -1.97 4.51
C ILE A 105 -5.28 -2.92 5.27
N PHE A 106 -6.44 -2.43 5.71
CA PHE A 106 -7.39 -3.20 6.49
C PHE A 106 -8.54 -3.80 5.69
N GLU A 107 -8.60 -3.62 4.36
CA GLU A 107 -9.71 -4.05 3.48
C GLU A 107 -10.14 -5.51 3.70
N TYR A 108 -9.18 -6.40 3.96
CA TYR A 108 -9.45 -7.83 4.15
C TYR A 108 -9.88 -8.21 5.58
N LYS A 109 -9.75 -7.30 6.54
CA LYS A 109 -10.10 -7.52 7.94
C LYS A 109 -11.37 -6.80 8.35
N VAL A 110 -11.65 -5.64 7.74
CA VAL A 110 -12.75 -4.74 8.09
C VAL A 110 -13.49 -4.30 6.83
N ASP A 111 -14.78 -4.43 6.82
CA ASP A 111 -15.64 -3.72 5.86
C ASP A 111 -15.84 -2.28 6.38
N MET A 112 -15.09 -1.33 5.80
CA MET A 112 -15.09 0.07 6.25
C MET A 112 -16.48 0.72 6.23
N SER A 113 -17.44 0.16 5.49
CA SER A 113 -18.80 0.67 5.39
C SER A 113 -19.78 0.05 6.39
N ARG A 114 -19.43 -1.11 6.95
CA ARG A 114 -20.34 -1.90 7.81
C ARG A 114 -19.83 -2.12 9.21
N ASP A 115 -18.50 -2.31 9.35
CA ASP A 115 -17.91 -2.74 10.61
C ASP A 115 -17.42 -1.56 11.46
N LEU A 116 -17.19 -0.38 10.84
CA LEU A 116 -16.82 0.83 11.56
C LEU A 116 -18.02 1.49 12.21
N MET A 117 -17.89 1.78 13.49
CA MET A 117 -18.91 2.41 14.30
C MET A 117 -18.44 3.74 14.88
N GLN A 118 -19.38 4.58 15.27
CA GLN A 118 -19.09 5.78 16.03
C GLN A 118 -18.46 5.39 17.38
N GLY A 119 -17.33 6.05 17.70
CA GLY A 119 -16.56 5.75 18.91
C GLY A 119 -15.32 4.88 18.64
N ASP A 120 -15.23 4.23 17.47
CA ASP A 120 -14.01 3.52 17.07
C ASP A 120 -12.84 4.49 17.03
N LYS A 121 -11.63 3.96 17.30
CA LYS A 121 -10.40 4.79 17.35
C LYS A 121 -9.40 4.26 16.36
N PHE A 122 -8.68 5.20 15.76
CA PHE A 122 -7.53 4.86 14.92
C PHE A 122 -6.28 5.58 15.40
N HIS A 123 -5.13 4.97 15.15
CA HIS A 123 -3.80 5.57 15.26
C HIS A 123 -3.00 5.13 14.06
N VAL A 124 -2.25 6.04 13.48
CA VAL A 124 -1.39 5.77 12.33
C VAL A 124 -0.06 6.49 12.49
N LEU A 125 1.02 5.76 12.27
CA LEU A 125 2.39 6.27 12.21
C LEU A 125 2.80 6.34 10.75
N VAL A 126 3.08 7.54 10.26
CA VAL A 126 3.45 7.77 8.86
C VAL A 126 4.87 8.33 8.75
N GLU A 127 5.55 7.95 7.69
CA GLU A 127 6.75 8.62 7.23
C GLU A 127 6.35 9.74 6.27
N ARG A 128 6.71 10.97 6.62
CA ARG A 128 6.50 12.15 5.77
C ARG A 128 7.77 12.48 5.02
N LEU A 129 7.60 12.90 3.79
CA LEU A 129 8.65 13.44 2.95
C LEU A 129 8.34 14.89 2.64
N GLN A 130 9.19 15.80 3.09
CA GLN A 130 9.16 17.20 2.69
C GLN A 130 10.13 17.39 1.53
N LYS A 131 9.58 17.76 0.38
CA LYS A 131 10.36 18.03 -0.82
C LYS A 131 11.02 19.41 -0.76
N PRO A 132 12.08 19.65 -1.52
CA PRO A 132 12.76 20.95 -1.57
C PRO A 132 11.84 22.12 -1.96
N ASN A 133 10.76 21.84 -2.70
CA ASN A 133 9.75 22.85 -3.07
C ASN A 133 8.71 23.11 -1.96
N GLY A 134 8.91 22.58 -0.75
CA GLY A 134 8.00 22.71 0.39
C GLY A 134 6.78 21.77 0.36
N ALA A 135 6.61 20.97 -0.68
CA ALA A 135 5.51 20.02 -0.74
C ALA A 135 5.72 18.88 0.28
N ILE A 136 4.68 18.59 1.06
CA ILE A 136 4.65 17.48 2.02
C ILE A 136 3.81 16.35 1.42
N ILE A 137 4.37 15.15 1.40
CA ILE A 137 3.68 13.93 0.99
C ILE A 137 3.82 12.85 2.08
N VAL A 138 2.85 11.96 2.16
CA VAL A 138 2.98 10.72 2.93
C VAL A 138 3.74 9.73 2.05
N ASN A 139 4.94 9.37 2.47
CA ASN A 139 5.78 8.41 1.76
C ASN A 139 5.26 6.99 1.98
N LYS A 140 5.08 6.61 3.26
CA LYS A 140 4.52 5.31 3.63
C LYS A 140 3.88 5.35 5.02
N ILE A 141 3.01 4.40 5.29
CA ILE A 141 2.50 4.10 6.62
C ILE A 141 3.46 3.10 7.26
N LEU A 142 4.07 3.46 8.38
CA LEU A 142 4.98 2.59 9.14
C LEU A 142 4.21 1.63 10.04
N GLY A 143 3.08 2.08 10.54
CA GLY A 143 2.19 1.26 11.34
C GLY A 143 0.83 1.90 11.53
N ALA A 144 -0.15 1.09 11.84
CA ALA A 144 -1.50 1.54 12.13
C ALA A 144 -2.18 0.64 13.16
N ARG A 145 -3.12 1.23 13.92
CA ARG A 145 -3.99 0.52 14.85
C ARG A 145 -5.42 1.00 14.65
N LEU A 146 -6.35 0.06 14.59
CA LEU A 146 -7.77 0.31 14.54
C LEU A 146 -8.44 -0.42 15.71
N ALA A 147 -8.96 0.32 16.67
CA ALA A 147 -9.65 -0.19 17.83
C ALA A 147 -11.16 -0.07 17.61
N LEU A 148 -11.82 -1.21 17.42
CA LEU A 148 -13.25 -1.30 17.18
C LEU A 148 -14.01 -1.41 18.52
N SER A 149 -15.09 -0.68 18.64
CA SER A 149 -15.95 -0.65 19.85
C SER A 149 -16.74 -1.93 20.08
N ASN A 150 -16.71 -2.88 19.13
CA ASN A 150 -17.38 -4.16 19.20
C ASN A 150 -16.73 -5.18 20.17
N GLY A 151 -15.71 -4.78 20.94
CA GLY A 151 -15.05 -5.60 21.96
C GLY A 151 -13.97 -6.57 21.43
N HIS A 152 -13.65 -6.53 20.15
CA HIS A 152 -12.54 -7.29 19.60
C HIS A 152 -11.18 -6.63 19.92
N ASN A 153 -10.13 -7.43 19.94
CA ASN A 153 -8.77 -6.89 20.03
C ASN A 153 -8.49 -5.89 18.92
N PRO A 154 -7.75 -4.81 19.21
CA PRO A 154 -7.35 -3.85 18.18
C PRO A 154 -6.68 -4.55 17.00
N LEU A 155 -7.04 -4.13 15.80
CA LEU A 155 -6.36 -4.56 14.59
C LEU A 155 -5.09 -3.72 14.43
N GLU A 156 -3.97 -4.38 14.27
CA GLU A 156 -2.67 -3.73 14.11
C GLU A 156 -2.07 -4.06 12.76
N ALA A 157 -1.45 -3.07 12.14
CA ALA A 157 -0.74 -3.18 10.89
C ALA A 157 0.68 -2.65 11.08
N ILE A 158 1.68 -3.46 10.80
CA ILE A 158 3.10 -3.12 10.87
C ILE A 158 3.68 -3.27 9.46
N HIS A 159 4.25 -2.20 8.94
CA HIS A 159 4.98 -2.23 7.67
C HIS A 159 6.28 -3.02 7.85
N PHE A 160 6.53 -3.95 6.94
CA PHE A 160 7.77 -4.70 6.89
C PHE A 160 8.08 -5.16 5.47
N ASP A 161 9.25 -4.81 4.97
CA ASP A 161 9.72 -5.21 3.65
C ASP A 161 10.48 -6.53 3.77
N THR A 162 9.86 -7.63 3.33
CA THR A 162 10.53 -8.93 3.26
C THR A 162 11.47 -8.98 2.07
N ARG A 163 12.59 -9.70 2.21
CA ARG A 163 13.56 -9.86 1.13
C ARG A 163 12.90 -10.48 -0.12
N GLY A 164 13.10 -9.83 -1.25
CA GLY A 164 12.53 -10.27 -2.53
C GLY A 164 11.07 -9.90 -2.77
N SER A 165 10.45 -9.12 -1.89
CA SER A 165 9.16 -8.49 -2.15
C SER A 165 9.35 -7.20 -2.94
N SER A 166 8.54 -7.01 -3.98
CA SER A 166 8.54 -5.78 -4.81
C SER A 166 7.49 -4.77 -4.36
N SER A 167 6.70 -5.07 -3.31
CA SER A 167 5.62 -4.21 -2.83
C SER A 167 5.63 -4.13 -1.31
N ALA A 168 5.24 -2.97 -0.77
CA ALA A 168 5.02 -2.75 0.64
C ALA A 168 4.07 -3.81 1.21
N GLN A 169 4.46 -4.42 2.33
CA GLN A 169 3.67 -5.46 2.98
C GLN A 169 3.37 -5.05 4.43
N TYR A 170 2.14 -5.32 4.83
CA TYR A 170 1.69 -5.08 6.20
C TYR A 170 1.39 -6.41 6.89
N TYR A 171 1.81 -6.51 8.13
CA TYR A 171 1.67 -7.69 8.97
C TYR A 171 0.96 -7.31 10.27
N ASP A 172 0.16 -8.23 10.82
CA ASP A 172 -0.37 -8.08 12.16
C ASP A 172 0.73 -8.28 13.24
N ALA A 173 0.39 -8.03 14.50
CA ALA A 173 1.35 -8.17 15.60
C ALA A 173 1.91 -9.59 15.75
N SER A 174 1.25 -10.61 15.24
CA SER A 174 1.73 -12.00 15.23
C SER A 174 2.70 -12.30 14.07
N GLY A 175 2.83 -11.36 13.12
CA GLY A 175 3.65 -11.51 11.91
C GLY A 175 2.93 -12.22 10.77
N MET A 176 1.59 -12.26 10.79
CA MET A 176 0.78 -12.73 9.68
C MET A 176 0.47 -11.57 8.73
N SER A 177 0.65 -11.75 7.43
CA SER A 177 0.35 -10.72 6.44
C SER A 177 -1.13 -10.31 6.52
N LEU A 178 -1.38 -9.00 6.54
CA LEU A 178 -2.74 -8.45 6.46
C LEU A 178 -3.32 -8.53 5.06
N ARG A 179 -2.47 -8.56 4.04
CA ARG A 179 -2.93 -8.82 2.68
C ARG A 179 -3.53 -10.21 2.66
N ALA A 180 -4.79 -10.32 2.23
CA ALA A 180 -5.37 -11.64 2.04
C ALA A 180 -4.44 -12.44 1.12
N ALA A 181 -4.14 -13.67 1.50
CA ALA A 181 -3.36 -14.56 0.65
C ALA A 181 -4.06 -14.79 -0.71
N PHE A 182 -5.37 -14.48 -0.77
CA PHE A 182 -6.20 -14.78 -1.92
C PHE A 182 -7.35 -13.79 -2.09
N LEU A 183 -7.66 -13.45 -3.35
CA LEU A 183 -8.88 -12.76 -3.70
C LEU A 183 -10.11 -13.59 -3.32
N ARG A 184 -11.20 -12.94 -2.94
CA ARG A 184 -12.48 -13.59 -2.61
C ARG A 184 -13.14 -14.26 -3.82
N ALA A 185 -12.90 -13.75 -5.03
CA ALA A 185 -13.39 -14.31 -6.28
C ALA A 185 -12.41 -14.05 -7.42
N PRO A 186 -12.24 -15.04 -8.33
CA PRO A 186 -11.30 -14.96 -9.46
C PRO A 186 -11.85 -14.15 -10.67
N VAL A 187 -13.09 -13.71 -10.61
CA VAL A 187 -13.78 -13.07 -11.74
C VAL A 187 -14.89 -12.16 -11.24
N SER A 188 -15.16 -11.08 -11.98
CA SER A 188 -16.41 -10.31 -11.80
C SER A 188 -17.57 -11.12 -12.35
N PHE A 189 -18.56 -11.42 -11.53
CA PHE A 189 -19.65 -12.33 -11.88
C PHE A 189 -21.03 -11.73 -11.58
N ARG A 190 -22.05 -12.20 -12.30
CA ARG A 190 -23.45 -11.81 -12.06
C ARG A 190 -24.06 -12.56 -10.88
N ARG A 191 -23.76 -13.85 -10.77
CA ARG A 191 -24.21 -14.76 -9.71
C ARG A 191 -23.34 -16.01 -9.64
N ILE A 192 -23.36 -16.68 -8.52
CA ILE A 192 -22.87 -18.06 -8.41
C ILE A 192 -23.98 -18.95 -9.00
N SER A 193 -23.68 -19.64 -10.10
CA SER A 193 -24.63 -20.54 -10.77
C SER A 193 -24.65 -21.94 -10.17
N SER A 194 -23.53 -22.35 -9.55
CA SER A 194 -23.46 -23.63 -8.84
C SER A 194 -22.39 -23.57 -7.74
N ILE A 195 -22.71 -24.12 -6.58
CA ILE A 195 -21.81 -24.23 -5.43
C ILE A 195 -21.09 -25.59 -5.43
N PHE A 196 -20.05 -25.68 -4.60
CA PHE A 196 -19.34 -26.91 -4.29
C PHE A 196 -20.26 -27.93 -3.60
N GLY A 197 -20.12 -29.23 -3.92
CA GLY A 197 -20.81 -30.32 -3.25
C GLY A 197 -21.70 -31.16 -4.16
N ALA A 198 -22.50 -32.03 -3.57
CA ALA A 198 -23.34 -32.97 -4.32
C ALA A 198 -24.48 -32.22 -5.04
N ARG A 199 -24.59 -32.44 -6.37
CA ARG A 199 -25.65 -31.89 -7.21
C ARG A 199 -26.00 -32.81 -8.36
N LYS A 200 -27.21 -32.66 -8.92
CA LYS A 200 -27.57 -33.30 -10.18
C LYS A 200 -26.76 -32.69 -11.31
N HIS A 201 -26.01 -33.52 -12.04
CA HIS A 201 -25.15 -33.06 -13.14
C HIS A 201 -25.99 -32.50 -14.29
N PRO A 202 -25.76 -31.28 -14.79
CA PRO A 202 -26.64 -30.65 -15.77
C PRO A 202 -26.69 -31.32 -17.14
N ILE A 203 -25.64 -32.10 -17.50
CA ILE A 203 -25.57 -32.85 -18.78
C ILE A 203 -25.98 -34.30 -18.61
N PHE A 204 -25.49 -34.97 -17.56
CA PHE A 204 -25.71 -36.41 -17.38
C PHE A 204 -26.94 -36.77 -16.55
N GLY A 205 -27.52 -35.82 -15.85
CA GLY A 205 -28.71 -36.05 -15.02
C GLY A 205 -28.48 -36.87 -13.74
N GLU A 206 -27.27 -37.34 -13.49
CA GLU A 206 -26.89 -38.14 -12.33
C GLU A 206 -26.42 -37.26 -11.18
N TRP A 207 -26.51 -37.78 -9.93
CA TRP A 207 -25.92 -37.13 -8.79
C TRP A 207 -24.40 -37.24 -8.82
N ARG A 208 -23.70 -36.11 -8.92
CA ARG A 208 -22.24 -36.04 -8.91
C ARG A 208 -21.75 -34.94 -7.97
N ASN A 209 -20.59 -35.17 -7.38
CA ASN A 209 -19.94 -34.11 -6.60
C ASN A 209 -19.36 -33.06 -7.54
N HIS A 210 -19.82 -31.82 -7.35
CA HIS A 210 -19.24 -30.65 -7.97
C HIS A 210 -18.00 -30.24 -7.19
N THR A 211 -16.84 -30.28 -7.83
CA THR A 211 -15.52 -30.08 -7.20
C THR A 211 -15.12 -28.61 -7.06
N GLY A 212 -15.98 -27.68 -7.48
CA GLY A 212 -15.69 -26.25 -7.46
C GLY A 212 -16.92 -25.38 -7.27
N THR A 213 -16.76 -24.11 -7.56
CA THR A 213 -17.84 -23.11 -7.64
C THR A 213 -17.90 -22.58 -9.07
N ASP A 214 -19.10 -22.51 -9.63
CA ASP A 214 -19.33 -21.96 -10.97
C ASP A 214 -19.79 -20.51 -10.87
N TYR A 215 -19.00 -19.60 -11.42
CA TYR A 215 -19.28 -18.17 -11.49
C TYR A 215 -19.84 -17.79 -12.86
N ALA A 216 -21.14 -17.50 -12.95
CA ALA A 216 -21.78 -17.05 -14.19
C ALA A 216 -21.30 -15.66 -14.59
N ALA A 217 -20.60 -15.57 -15.70
CA ALA A 217 -20.06 -14.34 -16.24
C ALA A 217 -20.09 -14.36 -17.78
N ALA A 218 -20.09 -13.22 -18.41
CA ALA A 218 -20.09 -13.12 -19.88
C ALA A 218 -18.80 -13.72 -20.45
N SER A 219 -18.91 -14.37 -21.62
CA SER A 219 -17.73 -14.83 -22.36
C SER A 219 -16.79 -13.64 -22.64
N GLY A 220 -15.49 -13.83 -22.39
CA GLY A 220 -14.48 -12.78 -22.51
C GLY A 220 -14.25 -11.95 -21.24
N THR A 221 -15.02 -12.16 -20.16
CA THR A 221 -14.74 -11.51 -18.87
C THR A 221 -13.35 -11.94 -18.37
N PRO A 222 -12.47 -10.99 -17.94
CA PRO A 222 -11.14 -11.34 -17.42
C PRO A 222 -11.21 -12.24 -16.18
N VAL A 223 -10.43 -13.32 -16.21
CA VAL A 223 -10.19 -14.22 -15.08
C VAL A 223 -8.87 -13.85 -14.43
N ARG A 224 -8.86 -13.68 -13.12
CA ARG A 224 -7.69 -13.23 -12.36
C ARG A 224 -7.15 -14.35 -11.48
N ALA A 225 -5.82 -14.40 -11.34
CA ALA A 225 -5.18 -15.24 -10.33
C ALA A 225 -5.63 -14.79 -8.93
N ILE A 226 -6.15 -15.73 -8.13
CA ILE A 226 -6.62 -15.38 -6.78
C ILE A 226 -5.49 -15.08 -5.79
N GLY A 227 -4.28 -15.52 -6.06
CA GLY A 227 -3.09 -15.33 -5.23
C GLY A 227 -1.81 -15.43 -6.04
N ASP A 228 -0.71 -14.98 -5.45
CA ASP A 228 0.62 -15.15 -6.01
C ASP A 228 0.92 -16.65 -6.18
N GLY A 229 1.51 -17.04 -7.31
CA GLY A 229 1.80 -18.44 -7.54
C GLY A 229 2.58 -18.75 -8.83
N VAL A 230 2.71 -20.03 -9.10
CA VAL A 230 3.34 -20.54 -10.32
C VAL A 230 2.32 -21.40 -11.07
N VAL A 231 2.15 -21.14 -12.35
CA VAL A 231 1.33 -21.98 -13.24
C VAL A 231 1.95 -23.37 -13.31
N ILE A 232 1.21 -24.39 -12.89
CA ILE A 232 1.65 -25.79 -12.97
C ILE A 232 0.99 -26.56 -14.12
N PHE A 233 -0.05 -25.97 -14.71
CA PHE A 233 -0.70 -26.47 -15.90
C PHE A 233 -1.42 -25.33 -16.63
N ALA A 234 -1.30 -25.29 -17.96
CA ALA A 234 -2.10 -24.44 -18.83
C ALA A 234 -2.36 -25.22 -20.13
N GLY A 235 -3.63 -25.52 -20.43
CA GLY A 235 -3.98 -26.31 -21.61
C GLY A 235 -5.40 -26.84 -21.57
N MET A 236 -5.77 -27.63 -22.57
CA MET A 236 -7.05 -28.35 -22.65
C MET A 236 -7.00 -29.60 -21.78
N LYS A 237 -8.03 -29.84 -20.95
CA LYS A 237 -8.09 -31.04 -20.10
C LYS A 237 -9.53 -31.53 -19.92
N GLY A 238 -9.92 -32.50 -20.75
CA GLY A 238 -11.20 -33.22 -20.66
C GLY A 238 -12.41 -32.32 -20.47
N GLY A 239 -13.26 -32.62 -19.49
CA GLY A 239 -14.45 -31.86 -19.18
C GLY A 239 -14.21 -30.41 -18.71
N TYR A 240 -13.03 -30.08 -18.20
CA TYR A 240 -12.68 -28.70 -17.81
C TYR A 240 -12.45 -27.78 -19.00
N GLY A 241 -12.27 -28.31 -20.22
CA GLY A 241 -11.93 -27.50 -21.38
C GLY A 241 -10.54 -26.83 -21.22
N ASN A 242 -10.42 -25.59 -21.66
CA ASN A 242 -9.21 -24.80 -21.40
C ASN A 242 -9.10 -24.49 -19.92
N MET A 243 -8.00 -24.90 -19.30
CA MET A 243 -7.82 -24.92 -17.86
C MET A 243 -6.43 -24.39 -17.49
N ILE A 244 -6.35 -23.63 -16.39
CA ILE A 244 -5.11 -23.26 -15.71
C ILE A 244 -5.16 -23.78 -14.28
N ASP A 245 -4.05 -24.38 -13.82
CA ASP A 245 -3.78 -24.67 -12.41
C ASP A 245 -2.61 -23.78 -11.94
N ILE A 246 -2.81 -23.08 -10.82
CA ILE A 246 -1.79 -22.26 -10.18
C ILE A 246 -1.49 -22.83 -8.81
N ARG A 247 -0.22 -23.16 -8.54
CA ARG A 247 0.26 -23.57 -7.22
C ARG A 247 0.75 -22.36 -6.44
N HIS A 248 0.17 -22.17 -5.28
CA HIS A 248 0.50 -21.10 -4.34
C HIS A 248 1.58 -21.55 -3.35
N ARG A 249 2.20 -20.56 -2.66
CA ARG A 249 3.31 -20.78 -1.73
C ARG A 249 3.01 -21.79 -0.62
N ASN A 250 1.76 -21.84 -0.14
CA ASN A 250 1.28 -22.75 0.90
C ASN A 250 0.91 -24.16 0.38
N GLY A 251 1.30 -24.51 -0.83
CA GLY A 251 0.99 -25.80 -1.47
C GLY A 251 -0.43 -25.96 -2.00
N MET A 252 -1.30 -24.97 -1.76
CA MET A 252 -2.64 -24.96 -2.33
C MET A 252 -2.59 -24.74 -3.84
N VAL A 253 -3.52 -25.35 -4.57
CA VAL A 253 -3.68 -25.15 -6.01
C VAL A 253 -5.05 -24.54 -6.29
N SER A 254 -5.08 -23.44 -7.03
CA SER A 254 -6.31 -22.91 -7.62
C SER A 254 -6.42 -23.35 -9.06
N ARG A 255 -7.61 -23.80 -9.45
CA ARG A 255 -7.96 -24.28 -10.79
C ARG A 255 -9.03 -23.42 -11.41
N TYR A 256 -8.84 -23.11 -12.68
CA TYR A 256 -9.70 -22.24 -13.48
C TYR A 256 -10.07 -22.98 -14.78
N GLY A 257 -11.34 -23.37 -14.92
CA GLY A 257 -11.84 -24.15 -16.05
C GLY A 257 -12.79 -23.39 -16.97
N HIS A 258 -13.13 -24.00 -18.08
CA HIS A 258 -14.04 -23.55 -19.13
C HIS A 258 -13.63 -22.23 -19.79
N MET A 259 -12.32 -21.90 -19.73
CA MET A 259 -11.80 -20.65 -20.27
C MET A 259 -11.93 -20.60 -21.79
N ARG A 260 -12.17 -19.43 -22.35
CA ARG A 260 -12.16 -19.18 -23.80
C ARG A 260 -10.75 -19.30 -24.34
N ASN A 261 -9.82 -18.59 -23.72
CA ASN A 261 -8.40 -18.54 -24.04
C ASN A 261 -7.60 -18.06 -22.84
N PHE A 262 -6.29 -18.29 -22.88
CA PHE A 262 -5.35 -17.80 -21.87
C PHE A 262 -4.88 -16.39 -22.19
N ALA A 263 -4.48 -15.65 -21.17
CA ALA A 263 -3.77 -14.38 -21.34
C ALA A 263 -2.35 -14.64 -21.91
N PRO A 264 -1.76 -13.65 -22.58
CA PRO A 264 -0.37 -13.76 -23.03
C PRO A 264 0.59 -14.13 -21.90
N GLY A 265 1.55 -15.01 -22.17
CA GLY A 265 2.54 -15.45 -21.20
C GLY A 265 2.09 -16.55 -20.23
N MET A 266 0.87 -17.04 -20.32
CA MET A 266 0.36 -18.13 -19.46
C MET A 266 0.83 -19.50 -20.00
N HIS A 267 1.87 -20.05 -19.40
CA HIS A 267 2.41 -21.39 -19.66
C HIS A 267 2.89 -22.02 -18.35
N THR A 268 3.07 -23.32 -18.34
CA THR A 268 3.64 -24.04 -17.17
C THR A 268 5.01 -23.45 -16.80
N GLY A 269 5.19 -23.13 -15.53
CA GLY A 269 6.37 -22.44 -14.99
C GLY A 269 6.24 -20.91 -14.89
N ALA A 270 5.24 -20.30 -15.53
CA ALA A 270 5.02 -18.85 -15.42
C ALA A 270 4.69 -18.44 -13.98
N ARG A 271 5.34 -17.36 -13.48
CA ARG A 271 5.02 -16.73 -12.20
C ARG A 271 3.90 -15.73 -12.40
N VAL A 272 2.90 -15.78 -11.55
CA VAL A 272 1.69 -14.94 -11.64
C VAL A 272 1.45 -14.23 -10.32
N PRO A 273 1.47 -12.90 -10.31
CA PRO A 273 1.03 -12.12 -9.16
C PRO A 273 -0.49 -12.23 -8.94
N MET A 274 -0.93 -12.08 -7.69
CA MET A 274 -2.34 -11.96 -7.35
C MET A 274 -3.01 -10.82 -8.14
N GLY A 275 -4.23 -11.06 -8.64
CA GLY A 275 -4.99 -10.08 -9.41
C GLY A 275 -4.63 -10.00 -10.89
N SER A 276 -3.53 -10.61 -11.33
CA SER A 276 -3.14 -10.65 -12.75
C SER A 276 -4.17 -11.40 -13.58
N THR A 277 -4.50 -10.87 -14.74
CA THR A 277 -5.36 -11.59 -15.72
C THR A 277 -4.62 -12.80 -16.27
N ILE A 278 -5.20 -13.98 -16.08
CA ILE A 278 -4.64 -15.27 -16.54
C ILE A 278 -5.35 -15.83 -17.76
N GLY A 279 -6.52 -15.28 -18.10
CA GLY A 279 -7.31 -15.64 -19.26
C GLY A 279 -8.71 -15.07 -19.19
N TYR A 280 -9.63 -15.67 -19.93
CA TYR A 280 -10.96 -15.09 -20.12
C TYR A 280 -12.03 -16.17 -20.02
N VAL A 281 -13.16 -15.81 -19.43
CA VAL A 281 -14.34 -16.70 -19.32
C VAL A 281 -14.76 -17.21 -20.68
N GLY A 282 -15.09 -18.49 -20.74
CA GLY A 282 -15.57 -19.17 -21.95
C GLY A 282 -16.68 -20.18 -21.67
N MET A 283 -16.72 -21.18 -22.54
CA MET A 283 -17.68 -22.30 -22.49
C MET A 283 -17.01 -23.56 -23.08
N THR A 284 -15.71 -23.73 -22.88
CA THR A 284 -14.99 -24.90 -23.41
C THR A 284 -15.18 -26.11 -22.50
N GLY A 285 -15.06 -27.32 -23.06
CA GLY A 285 -15.30 -28.56 -22.30
C GLY A 285 -16.78 -28.85 -22.04
N TRP A 286 -17.11 -29.37 -20.84
CA TRP A 286 -18.49 -29.72 -20.46
C TRP A 286 -19.22 -28.56 -19.80
N ALA A 287 -19.50 -27.52 -20.58
CA ALA A 287 -20.20 -26.32 -20.11
C ALA A 287 -21.50 -26.14 -20.90
N THR A 288 -22.58 -25.78 -20.21
CA THR A 288 -23.91 -25.48 -20.81
C THR A 288 -24.14 -24.02 -21.10
N GLY A 289 -23.27 -23.14 -20.67
CA GLY A 289 -23.32 -21.71 -20.86
C GLY A 289 -22.02 -21.04 -20.36
N PRO A 290 -21.77 -19.78 -20.70
CA PRO A 290 -20.55 -19.07 -20.28
C PRO A 290 -20.47 -18.94 -18.77
N HIS A 291 -19.40 -19.49 -18.18
CA HIS A 291 -19.07 -19.41 -16.75
C HIS A 291 -17.61 -19.75 -16.51
N LEU A 292 -17.10 -19.38 -15.35
CA LEU A 292 -15.83 -19.85 -14.82
C LEU A 292 -16.11 -20.97 -13.81
N HIS A 293 -15.56 -22.15 -14.06
CA HIS A 293 -15.45 -23.19 -13.04
C HIS A 293 -14.18 -22.98 -12.22
N PHE A 294 -14.32 -22.86 -10.91
CA PHE A 294 -13.23 -22.53 -10.02
C PHE A 294 -13.11 -23.52 -8.87
N GLU A 295 -11.93 -24.13 -8.71
CA GLU A 295 -11.63 -25.06 -7.62
C GLU A 295 -10.49 -24.55 -6.74
N ILE A 296 -10.55 -24.89 -5.45
CA ILE A 296 -9.42 -24.90 -4.53
C ILE A 296 -9.08 -26.35 -4.21
N ARG A 297 -7.80 -26.69 -4.37
CA ARG A 297 -7.30 -28.03 -4.08
C ARG A 297 -6.21 -27.98 -3.02
N ILE A 298 -6.36 -28.77 -1.96
CA ILE A 298 -5.40 -28.90 -0.86
C ILE A 298 -4.96 -30.36 -0.81
N ASN A 299 -3.66 -30.59 -0.93
CA ASN A 299 -3.06 -31.92 -1.01
C ASN A 299 -3.75 -32.80 -2.10
N GLY A 300 -4.06 -32.18 -3.25
CA GLY A 300 -4.70 -32.86 -4.38
C GLY A 300 -6.22 -33.06 -4.25
N VAL A 301 -6.82 -32.79 -3.10
CA VAL A 301 -8.26 -32.92 -2.85
C VAL A 301 -8.98 -31.60 -3.01
N ALA A 302 -10.08 -31.59 -3.79
CA ALA A 302 -10.93 -30.41 -3.94
C ALA A 302 -11.62 -30.06 -2.60
N ARG A 303 -11.67 -28.78 -2.28
CA ARG A 303 -12.30 -28.21 -1.07
C ARG A 303 -13.27 -27.11 -1.49
N ASP A 304 -14.27 -26.86 -0.64
CA ASP A 304 -15.19 -25.74 -0.87
C ASP A 304 -14.38 -24.43 -0.97
N PRO A 305 -14.38 -23.75 -2.13
CA PRO A 305 -13.62 -22.52 -2.31
C PRO A 305 -14.00 -21.44 -1.31
N LYS A 306 -15.29 -21.31 -0.99
CA LYS A 306 -15.79 -20.34 -0.02
C LYS A 306 -15.14 -20.53 1.35
N LEU A 307 -15.14 -21.76 1.87
CA LEU A 307 -14.56 -22.09 3.16
C LEU A 307 -13.03 -22.04 3.14
N ALA A 308 -12.42 -22.53 2.06
CA ALA A 308 -10.96 -22.57 1.93
C ALA A 308 -10.33 -21.16 1.86
N LEU A 309 -11.06 -20.17 1.36
CA LEU A 309 -10.58 -18.78 1.25
C LEU A 309 -10.95 -17.90 2.43
N GLN A 310 -11.99 -18.24 3.21
CA GLN A 310 -12.45 -17.42 4.35
C GLN A 310 -11.46 -17.37 5.52
N SER A 311 -10.65 -18.38 5.75
CA SER A 311 -9.86 -18.56 6.98
C SER A 311 -8.37 -18.29 6.80
N ARG A 312 -7.93 -17.69 5.70
CA ARG A 312 -6.50 -17.54 5.43
C ARG A 312 -6.05 -16.09 5.54
N SER A 313 -5.44 -15.78 6.67
CA SER A 313 -4.45 -14.71 6.78
C SER A 313 -3.38 -14.93 5.73
N GLY A 314 -2.76 -13.85 5.25
CA GLY A 314 -1.65 -13.96 4.33
C GLY A 314 -0.47 -14.75 4.90
N ASP A 315 0.57 -14.93 4.10
CA ASP A 315 1.77 -15.67 4.52
C ASP A 315 2.42 -15.05 5.76
N PRO A 316 2.95 -15.86 6.69
CA PRO A 316 3.68 -15.35 7.82
C PRO A 316 5.04 -14.78 7.38
N ILE A 317 5.61 -13.92 8.23
CA ILE A 317 7.00 -13.46 8.10
C ILE A 317 7.93 -14.68 7.96
N PRO A 318 8.88 -14.68 7.00
CA PRO A 318 9.90 -15.72 6.87
C PRO A 318 10.65 -15.94 8.18
N ALA A 319 11.00 -17.22 8.47
CA ALA A 319 11.57 -17.60 9.76
C ALA A 319 12.88 -16.87 10.08
N ASP A 320 13.70 -16.61 9.07
CA ASP A 320 14.98 -15.91 9.16
C ASP A 320 14.84 -14.40 9.37
N GLU A 321 13.66 -13.83 9.08
CA GLU A 321 13.37 -12.40 9.25
C GLU A 321 12.55 -12.08 10.51
N ARG A 322 12.06 -13.09 11.23
CA ARG A 322 11.17 -12.90 12.41
C ARG A 322 11.78 -12.02 13.50
N SER A 323 13.06 -12.18 13.80
CA SER A 323 13.72 -11.39 14.84
C SER A 323 13.80 -9.90 14.47
N LEU A 324 14.05 -9.60 13.19
CA LEU A 324 14.05 -8.23 12.69
C LEU A 324 12.65 -7.63 12.76
N PHE A 325 11.65 -8.37 12.27
CA PHE A 325 10.25 -7.97 12.36
C PHE A 325 9.82 -7.67 13.81
N GLN A 326 10.17 -8.53 14.76
CA GLN A 326 9.81 -8.35 16.18
C GLN A 326 10.39 -7.04 16.75
N ARG A 327 11.62 -6.68 16.40
CA ARG A 327 12.22 -5.41 16.82
C ARG A 327 11.45 -4.22 16.22
N MET A 328 11.21 -4.24 14.91
CA MET A 328 10.47 -3.17 14.22
C MET A 328 9.04 -3.07 14.73
N ARG A 329 8.34 -4.19 14.91
CA ARG A 329 7.00 -4.22 15.51
C ARG A 329 6.98 -3.54 16.86
N ASN A 330 7.89 -3.92 17.77
CA ASN A 330 7.92 -3.35 19.13
C ASN A 330 8.16 -1.83 19.09
N GLN A 331 9.05 -1.37 18.25
CA GLN A 331 9.31 0.05 18.05
C GLN A 331 8.09 0.79 17.49
N THR A 332 7.46 0.24 16.45
CA THR A 332 6.25 0.83 15.83
C THR A 332 5.09 0.90 16.82
N LEU A 333 4.85 -0.19 17.58
CA LEU A 333 3.78 -0.22 18.57
C LEU A 333 4.04 0.73 19.74
N ALA A 334 5.29 0.91 20.17
CA ALA A 334 5.66 1.91 21.18
C ALA A 334 5.34 3.33 20.67
N SER A 335 5.75 3.68 19.45
CA SER A 335 5.45 4.99 18.86
C SER A 335 3.94 5.25 18.68
N LEU A 336 3.15 4.22 18.36
CA LEU A 336 1.69 4.33 18.30
C LEU A 336 1.04 4.52 19.68
N ASN A 337 1.63 3.97 20.76
CA ASN A 337 1.16 4.17 22.13
C ASN A 337 1.48 5.57 22.65
N ASP A 338 2.70 6.07 22.39
CA ASP A 338 3.11 7.41 22.80
C ASP A 338 2.23 8.49 22.16
N ALA A 339 1.87 8.33 20.91
CA ALA A 339 0.93 9.19 20.21
C ALA A 339 -0.48 9.18 20.84
N HIS A 340 -0.89 8.03 21.39
CA HIS A 340 -2.17 7.90 22.08
C HIS A 340 -2.21 8.75 23.37
N LEU A 341 -1.11 8.76 24.11
CA LEU A 341 -1.02 9.51 25.36
C LEU A 341 -1.00 11.04 25.12
N ALA A 342 -0.37 11.48 24.03
CA ALA A 342 -0.33 12.90 23.66
C ALA A 342 -1.74 13.46 23.31
N ASN A 343 -2.58 12.66 22.65
CA ASN A 343 -3.94 13.07 22.25
C ASN A 343 -5.01 12.94 23.37
N ILE A 344 -4.68 12.33 24.51
CA ILE A 344 -5.58 12.25 25.68
C ILE A 344 -5.32 13.42 26.64
N ALA A 345 -4.17 14.06 26.53
CA ALA A 345 -3.74 15.17 27.41
C ALA A 345 -4.24 16.56 26.95
N GLU A 346 -4.91 16.67 25.80
CA GLU A 346 -5.63 17.83 25.29
C GLU A 346 -7.16 17.64 25.42
#